data_c6625dba7a09ba6791cc778031610464
#
_entry.id   c6625dba7a09ba6791cc778031610464
#
_cell.length_a   1.000
_cell.length_b   1.000
_cell.length_c   1.000
_cell.angle_alpha   90.00
_cell.angle_beta   90.00
_cell.angle_gamma   90.00
#
_symmetry.space_group_name_H-M   'P 1'
#
loop_
_entity.id
_entity.type
_entity.pdbx_description
1 polymer ?
#
loop_
_entity_poly.entity_id
_entity_poly.type
_entity_poly.pdbx_seq_one_letter_code
_entity_poly.pdbx_strand_id
1 'polypeptide(L)'
;TLHVSDEVEIVGLKEENRKVVVTGIEMFRKLLDEAQAGDNIGALLRGVQRTEIERGQCLCKPGSVKCHTKFTSQVYVLTKDEGGRHTPFFNNYRPQFYFRTTDVTGICQLPEGTEMCMPGDHIEMTCELIHSVAMEEGLRFAIREGGRTVGSGVVKSIIE
;
A
#
# COMPACT_ATOMS: atom_id res chain seq x y z
N THR A 1 10.94 9.88 12.94
CA THR A 1 12.25 10.44 12.56
C THR A 1 13.21 9.32 12.21
N LEU A 2 13.94 9.47 11.11
CA LEU A 2 14.99 8.56 10.66
C LEU A 2 16.34 9.26 10.84
N HIS A 3 17.31 8.56 11.42
CA HIS A 3 18.66 9.08 11.61
C HIS A 3 19.69 8.26 10.84
N VAL A 4 20.82 8.88 10.54
CA VAL A 4 21.99 8.16 10.05
C VAL A 4 22.43 7.19 11.14
N SER A 5 22.85 5.98 10.74
CA SER A 5 23.20 4.84 11.57
C SER A 5 22.04 4.04 12.17
N ASP A 6 20.79 4.42 11.90
CA ASP A 6 19.63 3.63 12.32
C ASP A 6 19.60 2.29 11.59
N GLU A 7 19.27 1.22 12.32
CA GLU A 7 18.89 -0.06 11.73
C GLU A 7 17.43 0.03 11.30
N VAL A 8 17.17 -0.34 10.06
CA VAL A 8 15.83 -0.31 9.46
C VAL A 8 15.57 -1.62 8.75
N GLU A 9 14.31 -1.88 8.46
CA GLU A 9 13.85 -3.08 7.77
C GLU A 9 13.16 -2.69 6.47
N ILE A 10 13.53 -3.40 5.40
CA ILE A 10 12.87 -3.28 4.09
C ILE A 10 11.77 -4.34 4.03
N VAL A 11 10.52 -3.90 3.88
CA VAL A 11 9.35 -4.78 3.86
C VAL A 11 8.51 -4.54 2.60
N GLY A 12 7.81 -5.56 2.16
CA GLY A 12 6.88 -5.49 1.02
C GLY A 12 7.40 -6.12 -0.25
N LEU A 13 6.50 -6.64 -1.05
CA LEU A 13 6.70 -7.23 -2.38
C LEU A 13 7.57 -8.50 -2.43
N LYS A 14 8.33 -8.80 -1.39
CA LYS A 14 9.17 -10.00 -1.25
C LYS A 14 8.78 -10.77 -0.02
N GLU A 15 9.03 -12.07 -0.03
CA GLU A 15 8.70 -12.95 1.08
C GLU A 15 9.53 -12.65 2.33
N GLU A 16 10.79 -12.28 2.13
CA GLU A 16 11.71 -12.02 3.22
C GLU A 16 11.92 -10.52 3.45
N ASN A 17 11.80 -10.13 4.70
CA ASN A 17 12.18 -8.80 5.16
C ASN A 17 13.70 -8.75 5.36
N ARG A 18 14.30 -7.61 5.05
CA ARG A 18 15.74 -7.42 5.16
C ARG A 18 16.08 -6.25 6.07
N LYS A 19 16.91 -6.50 7.06
CA LYS A 19 17.46 -5.47 7.93
C LYS A 19 18.69 -4.84 7.31
N VAL A 20 18.76 -3.53 7.33
CA VAL A 20 19.87 -2.75 6.79
C VAL A 20 20.15 -1.54 7.68
N VAL A 21 21.31 -0.93 7.51
CA VAL A 21 21.69 0.27 8.26
C VAL A 21 21.71 1.46 7.31
N VAL A 22 21.12 2.56 7.75
CA VAL A 22 21.15 3.84 7.02
C VAL A 22 22.53 4.48 7.21
N THR A 23 23.27 4.65 6.11
CA THR A 23 24.62 5.24 6.13
C THR A 23 24.64 6.71 5.73
N GLY A 24 23.57 7.20 5.14
CA GLY A 24 23.46 8.60 4.75
C GLY A 24 22.04 8.97 4.37
N ILE A 25 21.70 10.24 4.56
CA ILE A 25 20.42 10.83 4.18
C ILE A 25 20.70 12.07 3.36
N GLU A 26 20.06 12.19 2.20
CA GLU A 26 20.21 13.34 1.32
C GLU A 26 18.84 13.91 0.93
N MET A 27 18.73 15.21 0.92
CA MET A 27 17.57 15.94 0.41
C MET A 27 18.05 17.20 -0.31
N PHE A 28 17.60 17.40 -1.55
CA PHE A 28 18.02 18.53 -2.39
C PHE A 28 19.54 18.70 -2.48
N ARG A 29 20.27 17.60 -2.65
CA ARG A 29 21.74 17.54 -2.74
C ARG A 29 22.47 17.98 -1.47
N LYS A 30 21.77 18.04 -0.33
CA LYS A 30 22.36 18.29 0.98
C LYS A 30 22.33 17.05 1.82
N LEU A 31 23.44 16.76 2.50
CA LEU A 31 23.52 15.68 3.47
C LEU A 31 22.83 16.13 4.77
N LEU A 32 22.03 15.23 5.32
CA LEU A 32 21.29 15.46 6.55
C LEU A 32 21.67 14.41 7.60
N ASP A 33 21.58 14.77 8.86
CA ASP A 33 21.75 13.82 9.97
C ASP A 33 20.45 13.06 10.27
N GLU A 34 19.31 13.69 9.98
CA GLU A 34 17.99 13.12 10.24
C GLU A 34 16.98 13.51 9.16
N ALA A 35 15.92 12.71 9.04
CA ALA A 35 14.76 12.99 8.23
C ALA A 35 13.49 12.83 9.05
N GLN A 36 12.49 13.64 8.74
CA GLN A 36 11.20 13.65 9.45
C GLN A 36 10.05 13.17 8.54
N ALA A 37 8.93 12.85 9.15
CA ALA A 37 7.73 12.48 8.42
C ALA A 37 7.32 13.58 7.42
N GLY A 38 7.04 13.18 6.18
CA GLY A 38 6.69 14.09 5.10
C GLY A 38 7.88 14.50 4.21
N ASP A 39 9.10 14.27 4.65
CA ASP A 39 10.29 14.56 3.86
C ASP A 39 10.44 13.56 2.71
N ASN A 40 10.87 14.08 1.55
CA ASN A 40 11.25 13.27 0.40
C ASN A 40 12.76 13.20 0.33
N ILE A 41 13.33 12.04 0.62
CA ILE A 41 14.77 11.86 0.82
C ILE A 41 15.37 10.78 -0.05
N GLY A 42 16.69 10.88 -0.28
CA GLY A 42 17.53 9.77 -0.70
C GLY A 42 18.19 9.13 0.53
N ALA A 43 17.93 7.86 0.79
CA ALA A 43 18.56 7.14 1.87
C ALA A 43 19.63 6.19 1.30
N LEU A 44 20.85 6.26 1.84
CA LEU A 44 21.91 5.32 1.53
C LEU A 44 21.85 4.17 2.53
N LEU A 45 21.81 2.95 2.02
CA LEU A 45 21.65 1.74 2.82
C LEU A 45 22.86 0.83 2.66
N ARG A 46 23.39 0.34 3.77
CA ARG A 46 24.54 -0.58 3.77
C ARG A 46 24.09 -1.99 3.41
N GLY A 47 24.87 -2.64 2.54
CA GLY A 47 24.69 -4.06 2.22
C GLY A 47 23.54 -4.36 1.26
N VAL A 48 23.01 -3.35 0.58
CA VAL A 48 21.93 -3.48 -0.40
C VAL A 48 22.33 -2.80 -1.70
N GLN A 49 22.13 -3.48 -2.81
CA GLN A 49 22.31 -2.90 -4.14
C GLN A 49 21.00 -2.28 -4.63
N ARG A 50 21.09 -1.27 -5.49
CA ARG A 50 19.93 -0.61 -6.08
C ARG A 50 18.96 -1.60 -6.75
N THR A 51 19.49 -2.64 -7.38
CA THR A 51 18.69 -3.68 -8.06
C THR A 51 17.91 -4.59 -7.13
N GLU A 52 18.22 -4.59 -5.84
CA GLU A 52 17.55 -5.39 -4.83
C GLU A 52 16.33 -4.70 -4.21
N ILE A 53 16.15 -3.41 -4.50
CA ILE A 53 15.05 -2.59 -3.98
C ILE A 53 14.10 -2.22 -5.12
N GLU A 54 12.81 -2.33 -4.85
CA GLU A 54 11.75 -2.04 -5.81
C GLU A 54 10.80 -0.95 -5.29
N ARG A 55 10.22 -0.21 -6.23
CA ARG A 55 9.16 0.75 -5.90
C ARG A 55 7.99 0.02 -5.22
N GLY A 56 7.50 0.59 -4.14
CA GLY A 56 6.40 0.01 -3.37
C GLY A 56 6.83 -0.70 -2.10
N GLN A 57 8.12 -0.98 -1.94
CA GLN A 57 8.66 -1.44 -0.68
C GLN A 57 8.66 -0.31 0.35
N CYS A 58 8.59 -0.68 1.62
CA CYS A 58 8.58 0.25 2.73
C CYS A 58 9.84 0.06 3.59
N LEU A 59 10.47 1.17 3.94
CA LEU A 59 11.57 1.19 4.89
C LEU A 59 11.01 1.60 6.25
N CYS A 60 11.15 0.76 7.25
CA CYS A 60 10.53 0.97 8.55
C CYS A 60 11.47 0.58 9.69
N LYS A 61 11.10 0.97 10.91
CA LYS A 61 11.75 0.47 12.11
C LYS A 61 11.57 -1.05 12.19
N PRO A 62 12.63 -1.83 12.51
CA PRO A 62 12.52 -3.28 12.57
C PRO A 62 11.34 -3.77 13.40
N GLY A 63 10.51 -4.64 12.80
CA GLY A 63 9.32 -5.21 13.45
C GLY A 63 8.12 -4.28 13.58
N SER A 64 8.18 -3.04 13.09
CA SER A 64 7.09 -2.07 13.25
C SER A 64 5.96 -2.21 12.22
N VAL A 65 6.27 -2.71 11.04
CA VAL A 65 5.31 -2.90 9.95
C VAL A 65 5.43 -4.32 9.42
N LYS A 66 4.29 -4.95 9.16
CA LYS A 66 4.21 -6.28 8.58
C LYS A 66 3.55 -6.23 7.21
N CYS A 67 3.86 -7.21 6.37
CA CYS A 67 3.25 -7.38 5.07
C CYS A 67 2.08 -8.35 5.15
N HIS A 68 1.03 -8.04 4.42
CA HIS A 68 -0.21 -8.80 4.41
C HIS A 68 -0.78 -8.92 3.00
N THR A 69 -1.57 -9.95 2.77
CA THR A 69 -2.25 -10.18 1.48
C THR A 69 -3.75 -10.09 1.58
N LYS A 70 -4.33 -10.40 2.74
CA LYS A 70 -5.78 -10.49 2.91
C LYS A 70 -6.27 -9.61 4.05
N PHE A 71 -7.27 -8.81 3.77
CA PHE A 71 -7.81 -7.84 4.73
C PHE A 71 -9.26 -7.52 4.43
N THR A 72 -9.98 -7.01 5.43
CA THR A 72 -11.28 -6.38 5.25
C THR A 72 -11.13 -4.87 5.20
N SER A 73 -11.96 -4.23 4.40
CA SER A 73 -11.90 -2.78 4.20
C SER A 73 -13.27 -2.15 4.09
N GLN A 74 -13.36 -0.89 4.48
CA GLN A 74 -14.47 -0.01 4.16
C GLN A 74 -14.13 0.73 2.88
N VAL A 75 -14.96 0.59 1.85
CA VAL A 75 -14.72 1.15 0.52
C VAL A 75 -15.87 2.04 0.09
N TYR A 76 -15.52 3.19 -0.45
CA TYR A 76 -16.43 4.06 -1.17
C TYR A 76 -16.17 3.93 -2.68
N VAL A 77 -17.19 3.58 -3.44
CA VAL A 77 -17.10 3.44 -4.89
C VAL A 77 -17.52 4.76 -5.54
N LEU A 78 -16.62 5.39 -6.30
CA LEU A 78 -16.88 6.67 -6.94
C LEU A 78 -18.02 6.56 -7.94
N THR A 79 -18.83 7.61 -8.00
CA THR A 79 -19.89 7.77 -9.00
C THR A 79 -19.31 8.10 -10.37
N LYS A 80 -20.11 7.95 -11.41
CA LYS A 80 -19.73 8.38 -12.77
C LYS A 80 -19.31 9.86 -12.82
N ASP A 81 -20.04 10.72 -12.13
CA ASP A 81 -19.76 12.17 -12.09
C ASP A 81 -18.45 12.49 -11.37
N GLU A 82 -18.01 11.64 -10.46
CA GLU A 82 -16.72 11.72 -9.77
C GLU A 82 -15.57 11.08 -10.56
N GLY A 83 -15.83 10.61 -11.78
CA GLY A 83 -14.85 9.96 -12.63
C GLY A 83 -14.71 8.45 -12.42
N GLY A 84 -15.60 7.84 -11.66
CA GLY A 84 -15.64 6.41 -11.38
C GLY A 84 -16.30 5.56 -12.47
N ARG A 85 -16.76 4.40 -12.09
CA ARG A 85 -17.42 3.44 -12.99
C ARG A 85 -18.83 3.91 -13.34
N HIS A 86 -19.31 3.46 -14.52
CA HIS A 86 -20.70 3.65 -14.94
C HIS A 86 -21.59 2.48 -14.55
N THR A 87 -20.98 1.31 -14.32
CA THR A 87 -21.65 0.03 -14.10
C THR A 87 -21.26 -0.55 -12.76
N PRO A 88 -22.12 -1.39 -12.15
CA PRO A 88 -21.75 -2.10 -10.93
C PRO A 88 -20.65 -3.12 -11.19
N PHE A 89 -20.00 -3.56 -10.12
CA PHE A 89 -19.10 -4.72 -10.17
C PHE A 89 -19.61 -5.84 -9.25
N PHE A 90 -19.14 -7.04 -9.53
CA PHE A 90 -19.58 -8.28 -8.88
C PHE A 90 -18.44 -8.91 -8.08
N ASN A 91 -18.72 -10.00 -7.40
CA ASN A 91 -17.69 -10.81 -6.75
C ASN A 91 -16.58 -11.18 -7.73
N ASN A 92 -15.36 -11.32 -7.20
CA ASN A 92 -14.16 -11.61 -7.98
C ASN A 92 -13.72 -10.46 -8.91
N TYR A 93 -14.19 -9.25 -8.67
CA TYR A 93 -13.68 -8.05 -9.32
C TYR A 93 -12.18 -7.91 -9.02
N ARG A 94 -11.37 -7.69 -10.04
CA ARG A 94 -9.90 -7.66 -9.96
C ARG A 94 -9.33 -6.32 -10.40
N PRO A 95 -9.51 -5.26 -9.62
CA PRO A 95 -8.89 -3.97 -9.90
C PRO A 95 -7.45 -3.94 -9.39
N GLN A 96 -6.81 -2.77 -9.54
CA GLN A 96 -5.54 -2.48 -8.92
C GLN A 96 -5.74 -1.68 -7.63
N PHE A 97 -5.00 -2.08 -6.61
CA PHE A 97 -4.97 -1.41 -5.31
C PHE A 97 -3.70 -0.59 -5.19
N TYR A 98 -3.83 0.66 -4.82
CA TYR A 98 -2.70 1.57 -4.61
C TYR A 98 -2.49 1.80 -3.13
N PHE A 99 -1.44 1.19 -2.60
CA PHE A 99 -0.98 1.38 -1.23
C PHE A 99 0.32 2.17 -1.26
N ARG A 100 0.33 3.40 -0.73
CA ARG A 100 1.51 4.28 -0.77
C ARG A 100 2.05 4.42 -2.20
N THR A 101 3.23 3.88 -2.49
CA THR A 101 3.88 3.97 -3.80
C THR A 101 3.75 2.71 -4.65
N THR A 102 3.09 1.67 -4.12
CA THR A 102 2.92 0.41 -4.85
C THR A 102 1.53 0.28 -5.44
N ASP A 103 1.44 -0.39 -6.57
CA ASP A 103 0.20 -0.86 -7.14
C ASP A 103 0.23 -2.39 -7.21
N VAL A 104 -0.84 -3.00 -6.80
CA VAL A 104 -0.96 -4.47 -6.76
C VAL A 104 -2.36 -4.89 -7.15
N THR A 105 -2.45 -5.91 -7.98
CA THR A 105 -3.74 -6.51 -8.34
C THR A 105 -4.31 -7.28 -7.16
N GLY A 106 -5.59 -7.12 -6.91
CA GLY A 106 -6.28 -7.85 -5.86
C GLY A 106 -7.68 -8.26 -6.27
N ILE A 107 -8.24 -9.20 -5.54
CA ILE A 107 -9.60 -9.71 -5.76
C ILE A 107 -10.49 -9.15 -4.66
N CYS A 108 -11.64 -8.59 -5.07
CA CYS A 108 -12.66 -8.09 -4.15
C CYS A 108 -13.73 -9.16 -3.93
N GLN A 109 -14.01 -9.46 -2.67
CA GLN A 109 -15.12 -10.32 -2.25
C GLN A 109 -16.16 -9.45 -1.55
N LEU A 110 -17.38 -9.42 -2.10
CA LEU A 110 -18.50 -8.70 -1.52
C LEU A 110 -19.04 -9.43 -0.29
N PRO A 111 -19.72 -8.71 0.64
CA PRO A 111 -20.31 -9.34 1.80
C PRO A 111 -21.35 -10.41 1.40
N GLU A 112 -21.54 -11.38 2.27
CA GLU A 112 -22.57 -12.39 2.07
C GLU A 112 -23.95 -11.75 1.88
N GLY A 113 -24.70 -12.22 0.89
CA GLY A 113 -26.00 -11.66 0.53
C GLY A 113 -25.94 -10.45 -0.40
N THR A 114 -24.74 -9.94 -0.73
CA THR A 114 -24.57 -8.85 -1.68
C THR A 114 -24.10 -9.40 -3.02
N GLU A 115 -24.87 -9.18 -4.07
CA GLU A 115 -24.57 -9.70 -5.41
C GLU A 115 -23.71 -8.74 -6.22
N MET A 116 -23.88 -7.43 -6.02
CA MET A 116 -23.17 -6.39 -6.74
C MET A 116 -22.95 -5.15 -5.89
N CYS A 117 -21.98 -4.34 -6.29
CA CYS A 117 -21.70 -3.03 -5.73
C CYS A 117 -21.92 -1.97 -6.79
N MET A 118 -22.78 -1.00 -6.50
CA MET A 118 -23.13 0.10 -7.40
C MET A 118 -22.19 1.29 -7.21
N PRO A 119 -21.91 2.08 -8.26
CA PRO A 119 -21.24 3.36 -8.09
C PRO A 119 -21.99 4.24 -7.07
N GLY A 120 -21.24 4.84 -6.15
CA GLY A 120 -21.78 5.64 -5.04
C GLY A 120 -22.02 4.86 -3.75
N ASP A 121 -21.87 3.55 -3.76
CA ASP A 121 -22.06 2.71 -2.57
C ASP A 121 -20.86 2.82 -1.62
N HIS A 122 -21.19 2.77 -0.33
CA HIS A 122 -20.23 2.47 0.74
C HIS A 122 -20.39 1.00 1.11
N ILE A 123 -19.32 0.24 1.04
CA ILE A 123 -19.39 -1.19 1.26
C ILE A 123 -18.19 -1.71 2.06
N GLU A 124 -18.43 -2.68 2.92
CA GLU A 124 -17.36 -3.47 3.54
C GLU A 124 -17.07 -4.66 2.65
N MET A 125 -15.82 -4.84 2.24
CA MET A 125 -15.44 -5.97 1.41
C MET A 125 -14.15 -6.60 1.89
N THR A 126 -13.98 -7.90 1.60
CA THR A 126 -12.74 -8.62 1.80
C THR A 126 -11.91 -8.55 0.53
N CYS A 127 -10.65 -8.14 0.68
CA CYS A 127 -9.71 -8.02 -0.43
C CYS A 127 -8.55 -8.98 -0.24
N GLU A 128 -8.13 -9.62 -1.32
CA GLU A 128 -6.96 -10.49 -1.36
C GLU A 128 -6.02 -10.04 -2.47
N LEU A 129 -4.81 -9.65 -2.09
CA LEU A 129 -3.79 -9.17 -3.01
C LEU A 129 -2.95 -10.32 -3.55
N ILE A 130 -2.47 -10.19 -4.78
CA ILE A 130 -1.58 -11.20 -5.40
C ILE A 130 -0.15 -11.19 -4.82
N HIS A 131 0.25 -10.08 -4.20
CA HIS A 131 1.53 -9.93 -3.52
C HIS A 131 1.31 -9.32 -2.14
N SER A 132 2.20 -9.65 -1.19
CA SER A 132 2.16 -9.04 0.13
C SER A 132 2.58 -7.57 0.08
N VAL A 133 1.88 -6.74 0.81
CA VAL A 133 2.12 -5.30 0.90
C VAL A 133 2.19 -4.90 2.37
N ALA A 134 3.10 -3.98 2.68
CA ALA A 134 3.19 -3.39 4.01
C ALA A 134 1.90 -2.61 4.32
N MET A 135 1.16 -3.06 5.31
CA MET A 135 -0.10 -2.40 5.70
C MET A 135 -0.37 -2.55 7.20
N GLU A 136 -1.24 -1.69 7.67
CA GLU A 136 -1.76 -1.68 9.04
C GLU A 136 -3.22 -1.26 9.03
N GLU A 137 -3.93 -1.53 10.10
CA GLU A 137 -5.31 -1.05 10.26
C GLU A 137 -5.35 0.48 10.20
N GLY A 138 -6.34 1.01 9.49
CA GLY A 138 -6.48 2.45 9.26
C GLY A 138 -5.73 2.99 8.05
N LEU A 139 -4.92 2.19 7.38
CA LEU A 139 -4.23 2.62 6.16
C LEU A 139 -5.23 2.85 5.03
N ARG A 140 -5.12 4.00 4.38
CA ARG A 140 -5.95 4.36 3.22
C ARG A 140 -5.31 3.84 1.94
N PHE A 141 -6.16 3.48 1.00
CA PHE A 141 -5.75 3.04 -0.33
C PHE A 141 -6.74 3.51 -1.39
N ALA A 142 -6.29 3.52 -2.63
CA ALA A 142 -7.15 3.79 -3.79
C ALA A 142 -7.34 2.51 -4.60
N ILE A 143 -8.50 2.42 -5.25
CA ILE A 143 -8.82 1.35 -6.19
C ILE A 143 -8.86 1.97 -7.58
N ARG A 144 -8.11 1.40 -8.51
CA ARG A 144 -7.99 1.90 -9.88
C ARG A 144 -8.26 0.81 -10.91
N GLU A 145 -8.85 1.23 -12.01
CA GLU A 145 -9.13 0.39 -13.17
C GLU A 145 -8.81 1.17 -14.44
N GLY A 146 -7.94 0.63 -15.28
CA GLY A 146 -7.56 1.27 -16.54
C GLY A 146 -6.99 2.68 -16.39
N GLY A 147 -6.24 2.93 -15.33
CA GLY A 147 -5.62 4.24 -15.05
C GLY A 147 -6.54 5.26 -14.40
N ARG A 148 -7.80 4.91 -14.10
CA ARG A 148 -8.76 5.77 -13.39
C ARG A 148 -8.99 5.27 -11.96
N THR A 149 -9.09 6.20 -11.02
CA THR A 149 -9.54 5.89 -9.67
C THR A 149 -11.04 5.63 -9.68
N VAL A 150 -11.43 4.45 -9.25
CA VAL A 150 -12.84 4.02 -9.19
C VAL A 150 -13.36 3.88 -7.78
N GLY A 151 -12.49 3.92 -6.79
CA GLY A 151 -12.87 3.84 -5.40
C GLY A 151 -11.73 4.21 -4.46
N SER A 152 -12.07 4.38 -3.21
CA SER A 152 -11.11 4.58 -2.13
C SER A 152 -11.56 3.80 -0.91
N GLY A 153 -10.60 3.35 -0.11
CA GLY A 153 -10.91 2.56 1.06
C GLY A 153 -9.92 2.75 2.20
N VAL A 154 -10.30 2.17 3.31
CA VAL A 154 -9.50 2.11 4.53
C VAL A 154 -9.43 0.67 5.00
N VAL A 155 -8.25 0.19 5.33
CA VAL A 155 -8.06 -1.14 5.92
C VAL A 155 -8.73 -1.17 7.28
N LYS A 156 -9.71 -2.05 7.45
CA LYS A 156 -10.48 -2.18 8.69
C LYS A 156 -9.85 -3.22 9.62
N SER A 157 -9.59 -4.40 9.08
CA SER A 157 -8.92 -5.47 9.81
C SER A 157 -8.07 -6.32 8.87
N ILE A 158 -7.02 -6.92 9.41
CA ILE A 158 -6.09 -7.77 8.65
C ILE A 158 -6.41 -9.23 8.95
N ILE A 159 -6.48 -10.05 7.90
CA ILE A 159 -6.76 -11.50 8.00
C ILE A 159 -5.47 -12.31 7.83
N GLU A 160 -4.66 -11.99 6.81
CA GLU A 160 -3.38 -12.68 6.50
C GLU A 160 -2.33 -11.70 6.00
#